data_bd1098a409e9938aeb14b72a00ceac58
#
_entry.id   bd1098a409e9938aeb14b72a00ceac58
#
_cell.length_a   1.000
_cell.length_b   1.000
_cell.length_c   1.000
_cell.angle_alpha   90.00
_cell.angle_beta   90.00
_cell.angle_gamma   90.00
#
_symmetry.space_group_name_H-M   'P 1'
#
loop_
_entity.id
_entity.type
_entity.pdbx_description
1 polymer ?
#
loop_
_entity_poly.entity_id
_entity_poly.type
_entity_poly.pdbx_seq_one_letter_code
_entity_poly.pdbx_strand_id
1 'polypeptide(L)'
;MADAPDTAPAATGHIALVGAGPGDADLLTLRAIDRLRAADVVLYDDLASGAALAHVRDDAEQIAVGKRSGQHAPKQAEVSRLMVAYAAMGQRVVRLKSGDPAIFARADEEITAARAAGIPVEIVPGVTTATAAAALVGSALTKRLVARRVQFVTAHEVTGGLPDDLDLAALADAAATTCVFMGKATFPALAEKLFARGLSPETPAVVVENLGVEAPGVILGTVAAVAA
;
A
#
# COMPACT_ATOMS: atom_id res chain seq x y z
N MET A 1 -36.50 -5.42 -45.09
CA MET A 1 -35.59 -6.00 -44.12
C MET A 1 -34.69 -4.88 -43.63
N ALA A 2 -34.95 -4.37 -42.44
CA ALA A 2 -34.12 -3.33 -41.86
C ALA A 2 -32.95 -4.02 -41.17
N ASP A 3 -31.74 -3.68 -41.56
CA ASP A 3 -30.50 -4.12 -40.88
C ASP A 3 -30.55 -3.69 -39.42
N ALA A 4 -30.49 -4.67 -38.51
CA ALA A 4 -30.26 -4.38 -37.11
C ALA A 4 -28.83 -3.79 -36.98
N PRO A 5 -28.62 -2.73 -36.18
CA PRO A 5 -27.28 -2.20 -35.98
C PRO A 5 -26.45 -3.27 -35.31
N ASP A 6 -25.33 -3.60 -35.99
CA ASP A 6 -24.25 -4.41 -35.40
C ASP A 6 -23.62 -3.62 -34.23
N THR A 7 -24.20 -3.82 -33.04
CA THR A 7 -23.60 -3.29 -31.82
C THR A 7 -22.43 -4.21 -31.46
N ALA A 8 -21.25 -3.91 -32.00
CA ALA A 8 -20.01 -4.48 -31.46
C ALA A 8 -20.02 -4.30 -29.93
N PRO A 9 -19.70 -5.34 -29.15
CA PRO A 9 -19.65 -5.22 -27.70
C PRO A 9 -18.74 -4.04 -27.34
N ALA A 10 -19.25 -3.13 -26.54
CA ALA A 10 -18.47 -1.99 -26.05
C ALA A 10 -17.14 -2.52 -25.50
N ALA A 11 -16.03 -1.93 -25.94
CA ALA A 11 -14.71 -2.36 -25.47
C ALA A 11 -14.70 -2.29 -23.94
N THR A 12 -14.55 -3.43 -23.29
CA THR A 12 -14.45 -3.50 -21.83
C THR A 12 -13.18 -2.75 -21.44
N GLY A 13 -13.29 -1.77 -20.55
CA GLY A 13 -12.13 -1.09 -19.99
C GLY A 13 -11.27 -2.05 -19.16
N HIS A 14 -10.23 -1.53 -18.54
CA HIS A 14 -9.41 -2.32 -17.64
C HIS A 14 -9.07 -1.53 -16.37
N ILE A 15 -8.66 -2.24 -15.33
CA ILE A 15 -8.26 -1.67 -14.06
C ILE A 15 -6.77 -1.98 -13.84
N ALA A 16 -6.00 -0.95 -13.52
CA ALA A 16 -4.63 -1.08 -13.05
C ALA A 16 -4.53 -0.67 -11.58
N LEU A 17 -4.17 -1.62 -10.70
CA LEU A 17 -3.80 -1.33 -9.31
C LEU A 17 -2.33 -0.90 -9.32
N VAL A 18 -2.05 0.37 -9.11
CA VAL A 18 -0.72 0.95 -9.32
C VAL A 18 -0.12 1.38 -8.00
N GLY A 19 1.10 0.92 -7.72
CA GLY A 19 1.89 1.36 -6.59
C GLY A 19 2.50 2.75 -6.85
N ALA A 20 2.19 3.69 -5.96
CA ALA A 20 2.74 5.05 -5.98
C ALA A 20 4.14 5.13 -5.33
N GLY A 21 4.66 4.02 -4.82
CA GLY A 21 5.87 4.07 -4.01
C GLY A 21 5.67 4.78 -2.67
N PRO A 22 6.77 5.14 -1.99
CA PRO A 22 6.72 5.74 -0.65
C PRO A 22 6.37 7.24 -0.65
N GLY A 23 6.27 7.88 -1.83
CA GLY A 23 5.94 9.30 -1.97
C GLY A 23 6.88 10.08 -2.89
N ASP A 24 8.15 9.70 -2.97
CA ASP A 24 9.13 10.33 -3.88
C ASP A 24 8.81 10.02 -5.34
N ALA A 25 8.84 11.05 -6.20
CA ALA A 25 8.48 10.91 -7.62
C ALA A 25 9.43 9.99 -8.39
N ASP A 26 10.72 10.00 -8.07
CA ASP A 26 11.75 9.19 -8.71
C ASP A 26 11.74 7.72 -8.27
N LEU A 27 10.95 7.39 -7.25
CA LEU A 27 10.68 6.00 -6.84
C LEU A 27 9.42 5.41 -7.50
N LEU A 28 8.78 6.12 -8.42
CA LEU A 28 7.75 5.55 -9.28
C LEU A 28 8.38 4.60 -10.30
N THR A 29 7.72 3.47 -10.53
CA THR A 29 8.14 2.60 -11.64
C THR A 29 7.76 3.23 -12.99
N LEU A 30 8.54 2.98 -14.03
CA LEU A 30 8.21 3.43 -15.39
C LEU A 30 6.81 2.97 -15.81
N ARG A 31 6.43 1.73 -15.45
CA ARG A 31 5.10 1.20 -15.74
C ARG A 31 4.00 1.96 -14.99
N ALA A 32 4.24 2.39 -13.75
CA ALA A 32 3.29 3.21 -13.01
C ALA A 32 3.05 4.54 -13.74
N ILE A 33 4.12 5.21 -14.18
CA ILE A 33 4.03 6.45 -14.96
C ILE A 33 3.25 6.24 -16.27
N ASP A 34 3.52 5.15 -17.00
CA ASP A 34 2.81 4.84 -18.24
C ASP A 34 1.31 4.61 -18.01
N ARG A 35 0.94 3.93 -16.91
CA ARG A 35 -0.47 3.73 -16.56
C ARG A 35 -1.15 5.02 -16.15
N LEU A 36 -0.50 5.87 -15.38
CA LEU A 36 -1.03 7.19 -14.99
C LEU A 36 -1.25 8.09 -16.20
N ARG A 37 -0.29 8.14 -17.13
CA ARG A 37 -0.39 8.91 -18.39
C ARG A 37 -1.49 8.39 -19.32
N ALA A 38 -1.77 7.09 -19.27
CA ALA A 38 -2.79 6.48 -20.13
C ALA A 38 -4.18 6.46 -19.48
N ALA A 39 -4.31 6.76 -18.20
CA ALA A 39 -5.57 6.66 -17.47
C ALA A 39 -6.64 7.63 -17.97
N ASP A 40 -7.89 7.19 -17.98
CA ASP A 40 -9.07 8.02 -18.18
C ASP A 40 -9.64 8.46 -16.82
N VAL A 41 -9.48 7.58 -15.79
CA VAL A 41 -9.88 7.84 -14.41
C VAL A 41 -8.80 7.34 -13.44
N VAL A 42 -8.47 8.16 -12.45
CA VAL A 42 -7.54 7.81 -11.36
C VAL A 42 -8.25 7.93 -10.02
N LEU A 43 -8.42 6.79 -9.32
CA LEU A 43 -8.88 6.76 -7.93
C LEU A 43 -7.66 6.66 -7.01
N TYR A 44 -7.51 7.59 -6.08
CA TYR A 44 -6.31 7.65 -5.23
C TYR A 44 -6.62 7.88 -3.75
N ASP A 45 -5.78 7.31 -2.87
CA ASP A 45 -5.79 7.59 -1.43
C ASP A 45 -4.97 8.83 -1.12
N ASP A 46 -5.22 9.48 0.01
CA ASP A 46 -4.47 10.68 0.44
C ASP A 46 -2.97 10.43 0.53
N LEU A 47 -2.55 9.24 0.97
CA LEU A 47 -1.14 8.84 1.05
C LEU A 47 -0.48 8.59 -0.32
N ALA A 48 -1.28 8.38 -1.36
CA ALA A 48 -0.80 8.17 -2.72
C ALA A 48 -0.91 9.43 -3.59
N SER A 49 -1.36 10.54 -3.02
CA SER A 49 -1.45 11.84 -3.66
C SER A 49 -0.07 12.51 -3.82
N GLY A 50 -0.02 13.63 -4.46
CA GLY A 50 1.23 14.40 -4.61
C GLY A 50 1.96 14.08 -5.90
N ALA A 51 3.26 13.75 -5.81
CA ALA A 51 4.14 13.64 -6.97
C ALA A 51 3.65 12.66 -8.06
N ALA A 52 2.99 11.57 -7.67
CA ALA A 52 2.44 10.62 -8.63
C ALA A 52 1.32 11.21 -9.51
N LEU A 53 0.49 12.09 -8.95
CA LEU A 53 -0.61 12.71 -9.68
C LEU A 53 -0.14 13.70 -10.76
N ALA A 54 1.09 14.20 -10.66
CA ALA A 54 1.67 15.07 -11.70
C ALA A 54 1.88 14.35 -13.05
N HIS A 55 1.80 13.02 -13.07
CA HIS A 55 1.88 12.22 -14.29
C HIS A 55 0.52 11.92 -14.92
N VAL A 56 -0.57 12.30 -14.28
CA VAL A 56 -1.93 12.12 -14.79
C VAL A 56 -2.21 13.21 -15.85
N ARG A 57 -2.90 12.84 -16.91
CA ARG A 57 -3.32 13.81 -17.95
C ARG A 57 -4.32 14.81 -17.39
N ASP A 58 -4.30 16.03 -17.91
CA ASP A 58 -5.20 17.11 -17.49
C ASP A 58 -6.69 16.81 -17.74
N ASP A 59 -6.98 15.98 -18.75
CA ASP A 59 -8.35 15.58 -19.13
C ASP A 59 -8.83 14.30 -18.43
N ALA A 60 -7.99 13.65 -17.63
CA ALA A 60 -8.38 12.47 -16.85
C ALA A 60 -9.13 12.87 -15.56
N GLU A 61 -10.16 12.11 -15.23
CA GLU A 61 -10.89 12.32 -13.97
C GLU A 61 -10.06 11.84 -12.78
N GLN A 62 -9.89 12.69 -11.77
CA GLN A 62 -9.15 12.38 -10.55
C GLN A 62 -10.08 12.35 -9.34
N ILE A 63 -10.21 11.20 -8.71
CA ILE A 63 -11.15 10.95 -7.61
C ILE A 63 -10.39 10.55 -6.35
N ALA A 64 -10.43 11.42 -5.34
CA ALA A 64 -9.90 11.10 -4.02
C ALA A 64 -10.87 10.16 -3.28
N VAL A 65 -10.39 8.96 -2.92
CA VAL A 65 -11.15 7.94 -2.20
C VAL A 65 -10.60 7.66 -0.79
N GLY A 66 -9.58 8.41 -0.36
CA GLY A 66 -9.01 8.38 0.99
C GLY A 66 -9.83 9.14 2.02
N LYS A 67 -9.38 9.10 3.29
CA LYS A 67 -9.93 9.91 4.37
C LYS A 67 -9.47 11.36 4.21
N ARG A 68 -10.37 12.26 3.82
CA ARG A 68 -10.13 13.69 4.01
C ARG A 68 -10.47 14.10 5.44
N SER A 69 -9.68 15.01 6.00
CA SER A 69 -9.93 15.55 7.33
C SER A 69 -11.38 16.08 7.43
N GLY A 70 -12.15 15.52 8.38
CA GLY A 70 -13.55 15.90 8.60
C GLY A 70 -14.60 15.20 7.74
N GLN A 71 -14.21 14.29 6.81
CA GLN A 71 -15.15 13.52 6.00
C GLN A 71 -15.04 12.01 6.29
N HIS A 72 -16.16 11.29 6.16
CA HIS A 72 -16.14 9.84 6.19
C HIS A 72 -15.46 9.30 4.93
N ALA A 73 -14.42 8.46 5.12
CA ALA A 73 -13.85 7.73 3.99
C ALA A 73 -14.93 6.82 3.37
N PRO A 74 -15.00 6.71 2.03
CA PRO A 74 -15.83 5.73 1.39
C PRO A 74 -15.49 4.33 1.94
N LYS A 75 -16.51 3.49 2.12
CA LYS A 75 -16.26 2.09 2.47
C LYS A 75 -15.54 1.42 1.31
N GLN A 76 -14.66 0.46 1.59
CA GLN A 76 -13.89 -0.25 0.54
C GLN A 76 -14.80 -0.82 -0.57
N ALA A 77 -15.97 -1.34 -0.20
CA ALA A 77 -16.97 -1.83 -1.17
C ALA A 77 -17.50 -0.72 -2.12
N GLU A 78 -17.50 0.53 -1.70
CA GLU A 78 -17.90 1.67 -2.53
C GLU A 78 -16.78 2.03 -3.51
N VAL A 79 -15.53 2.01 -3.06
CA VAL A 79 -14.35 2.22 -3.91
C VAL A 79 -14.29 1.14 -4.99
N SER A 80 -14.47 -0.14 -4.61
CA SER A 80 -14.48 -1.25 -5.56
C SER A 80 -15.61 -1.15 -6.58
N ARG A 81 -16.83 -0.76 -6.14
CA ARG A 81 -17.96 -0.54 -7.06
C ARG A 81 -17.70 0.62 -8.04
N LEU A 82 -17.13 1.71 -7.56
CA LEU A 82 -16.81 2.88 -8.39
C LEU A 82 -15.80 2.51 -9.46
N MET A 83 -14.71 1.86 -9.08
CA MET A 83 -13.67 1.37 -9.98
C MET A 83 -14.24 0.45 -11.08
N VAL A 84 -15.09 -0.51 -10.70
CA VAL A 84 -15.76 -1.43 -11.63
C VAL A 84 -16.72 -0.67 -12.55
N ALA A 85 -17.47 0.29 -12.04
CA ALA A 85 -18.43 1.06 -12.84
C ALA A 85 -17.75 1.84 -13.98
N TYR A 86 -16.64 2.53 -13.69
CA TYR A 86 -15.86 3.23 -14.72
C TYR A 86 -15.28 2.27 -15.77
N ALA A 87 -14.72 1.15 -15.32
CA ALA A 87 -14.17 0.16 -16.25
C ALA A 87 -15.26 -0.50 -17.12
N ALA A 88 -16.46 -0.71 -16.58
CA ALA A 88 -17.59 -1.22 -17.36
C ALA A 88 -18.06 -0.25 -18.46
N MET A 89 -17.78 1.06 -18.31
CA MET A 89 -18.00 2.06 -19.36
C MET A 89 -16.87 2.11 -20.41
N GLY A 90 -15.94 1.15 -20.39
CA GLY A 90 -14.83 1.07 -21.34
C GLY A 90 -13.61 1.92 -20.97
N GLN A 91 -13.56 2.49 -19.76
CA GLN A 91 -12.49 3.40 -19.35
C GLN A 91 -11.28 2.65 -18.79
N ARG A 92 -10.10 3.26 -18.95
CA ARG A 92 -8.85 2.81 -18.33
C ARG A 92 -8.75 3.40 -16.94
N VAL A 93 -9.02 2.57 -15.94
CA VAL A 93 -9.06 2.97 -14.53
C VAL A 93 -7.73 2.67 -13.87
N VAL A 94 -7.13 3.67 -13.25
CA VAL A 94 -6.00 3.50 -12.34
C VAL A 94 -6.49 3.62 -10.90
N ARG A 95 -6.24 2.59 -10.09
CA ARG A 95 -6.35 2.65 -8.64
C ARG A 95 -4.95 2.87 -8.07
N LEU A 96 -4.63 4.09 -7.69
CA LEU A 96 -3.33 4.48 -7.18
C LEU A 96 -3.27 4.22 -5.66
N LYS A 97 -2.27 3.47 -5.22
CA LYS A 97 -2.11 2.99 -3.84
C LYS A 97 -0.71 3.34 -3.33
N SER A 98 -0.59 3.78 -2.09
CA SER A 98 0.71 4.06 -1.47
C SER A 98 1.56 2.79 -1.36
N GLY A 99 2.86 2.92 -1.55
CA GLY A 99 3.82 1.81 -1.51
C GLY A 99 3.60 0.82 -2.64
N ASP A 100 3.38 -0.45 -2.29
CA ASP A 100 3.09 -1.55 -3.20
C ASP A 100 1.64 -2.05 -3.01
N PRO A 101 0.85 -2.22 -4.08
CA PRO A 101 -0.54 -2.68 -3.99
C PRO A 101 -0.71 -4.06 -3.33
N ALA A 102 0.31 -4.92 -3.39
CA ALA A 102 0.24 -6.27 -2.85
C ALA A 102 0.54 -6.33 -1.33
N ILE A 103 0.94 -5.21 -0.69
CA ILE A 103 1.34 -5.20 0.72
C ILE A 103 0.39 -4.31 1.55
N PHE A 104 -0.46 -4.93 2.37
CA PHE A 104 -1.42 -4.30 3.29
C PHE A 104 -2.31 -3.21 2.66
N ALA A 105 -2.61 -3.33 1.37
CA ALA A 105 -3.33 -2.34 0.58
C ALA A 105 -4.73 -2.79 0.15
N ARG A 106 -5.26 -3.91 0.66
CA ARG A 106 -6.59 -4.44 0.36
C ARG A 106 -6.83 -4.70 -1.14
N ALA A 107 -5.77 -5.01 -1.90
CA ALA A 107 -5.86 -5.23 -3.33
C ALA A 107 -6.68 -6.48 -3.70
N ASP A 108 -6.70 -7.49 -2.85
CA ASP A 108 -7.47 -8.72 -3.01
C ASP A 108 -8.98 -8.47 -3.12
N GLU A 109 -9.54 -7.54 -2.34
CA GLU A 109 -10.94 -7.14 -2.40
C GLU A 109 -11.26 -6.44 -3.73
N GLU A 110 -10.36 -5.56 -4.19
CA GLU A 110 -10.48 -4.82 -5.45
C GLU A 110 -10.36 -5.77 -6.66
N ILE A 111 -9.40 -6.69 -6.63
CA ILE A 111 -9.21 -7.74 -7.64
C ILE A 111 -10.44 -8.66 -7.72
N THR A 112 -10.96 -9.07 -6.57
CA THR A 112 -12.14 -9.92 -6.50
C THR A 112 -13.36 -9.26 -7.12
N ALA A 113 -13.58 -7.96 -6.81
CA ALA A 113 -14.67 -7.19 -7.39
C ALA A 113 -14.54 -7.04 -8.91
N ALA A 114 -13.33 -6.74 -9.42
CA ALA A 114 -13.07 -6.62 -10.86
C ALA A 114 -13.32 -7.94 -11.59
N ARG A 115 -12.81 -9.06 -11.05
CA ARG A 115 -12.97 -10.40 -11.63
C ARG A 115 -14.43 -10.85 -11.64
N ALA A 116 -15.18 -10.57 -10.56
CA ALA A 116 -16.61 -10.87 -10.50
C ALA A 116 -17.41 -10.11 -11.57
N ALA A 117 -16.96 -8.95 -11.99
CA ALA A 117 -17.54 -8.15 -13.06
C ALA A 117 -16.99 -8.49 -14.47
N GLY A 118 -16.09 -9.47 -14.59
CA GLY A 118 -15.46 -9.84 -15.86
C GLY A 118 -14.48 -8.77 -16.42
N ILE A 119 -13.99 -7.86 -15.56
CA ILE A 119 -13.09 -6.76 -15.97
C ILE A 119 -11.65 -7.20 -15.81
N PRO A 120 -10.78 -7.03 -16.82
CA PRO A 120 -9.36 -7.30 -16.72
C PRO A 120 -8.72 -6.41 -15.65
N VAL A 121 -7.88 -7.02 -14.79
CA VAL A 121 -7.15 -6.30 -13.74
C VAL A 121 -5.65 -6.60 -13.85
N GLU A 122 -4.83 -5.55 -13.78
CA GLU A 122 -3.37 -5.59 -13.72
C GLU A 122 -2.90 -5.09 -12.35
N ILE A 123 -1.81 -5.65 -11.83
CA ILE A 123 -1.10 -5.11 -10.67
C ILE A 123 0.24 -4.56 -11.17
N VAL A 124 0.48 -3.29 -10.91
CA VAL A 124 1.75 -2.62 -11.16
C VAL A 124 2.46 -2.44 -9.83
N PRO A 125 3.55 -3.18 -9.56
CA PRO A 125 4.25 -3.09 -8.29
C PRO A 125 4.83 -1.69 -8.06
N GLY A 126 4.96 -1.33 -6.78
CA GLY A 126 5.62 -0.11 -6.34
C GLY A 126 6.75 -0.40 -5.36
N VAL A 127 7.55 0.61 -5.04
CA VAL A 127 8.56 0.51 -3.98
C VAL A 127 7.84 0.51 -2.63
N THR A 128 7.95 -0.60 -1.89
CA THR A 128 7.34 -0.69 -0.55
C THR A 128 8.06 0.21 0.45
N THR A 129 7.29 0.80 1.38
CA THR A 129 7.83 1.64 2.46
C THR A 129 8.92 0.95 3.28
N ALA A 130 8.88 -0.37 3.43
CA ALA A 130 9.92 -1.11 4.15
C ALA A 130 11.30 -0.99 3.50
N THR A 131 11.39 -1.15 2.18
CA THR A 131 12.66 -1.03 1.44
C THR A 131 13.10 0.43 1.32
N ALA A 132 12.17 1.35 1.18
CA ALA A 132 12.47 2.78 1.15
C ALA A 132 12.99 3.28 2.51
N ALA A 133 12.38 2.83 3.62
CA ALA A 133 12.86 3.13 4.97
C ALA A 133 14.28 2.59 5.20
N ALA A 134 14.56 1.36 4.76
CA ALA A 134 15.88 0.78 4.86
C ALA A 134 16.92 1.57 4.06
N ALA A 135 16.57 2.00 2.84
CA ALA A 135 17.44 2.84 2.00
C ALA A 135 17.71 4.21 2.64
N LEU A 136 16.67 4.85 3.21
CA LEU A 136 16.81 6.14 3.88
C LEU A 136 17.83 6.12 5.02
N VAL A 137 17.84 5.03 5.82
CA VAL A 137 18.76 4.88 6.94
C VAL A 137 20.08 4.18 6.56
N GLY A 138 20.32 3.91 5.28
CA GLY A 138 21.53 3.25 4.81
C GLY A 138 21.70 1.81 5.32
N SER A 139 20.59 1.09 5.56
CA SER A 139 20.59 -0.27 6.09
C SER A 139 19.99 -1.26 5.09
N ALA A 140 20.35 -2.53 5.23
CA ALA A 140 19.73 -3.62 4.48
C ALA A 140 18.76 -4.40 5.38
N LEU A 141 17.62 -4.80 4.81
CA LEU A 141 16.65 -5.66 5.51
C LEU A 141 17.17 -7.10 5.71
N THR A 142 18.16 -7.52 4.92
CA THR A 142 18.79 -8.84 5.08
C THR A 142 20.26 -8.68 5.41
N LYS A 143 20.78 -9.56 6.27
CA LYS A 143 22.21 -9.61 6.62
C LYS A 143 22.68 -11.05 6.58
N ARG A 144 23.69 -11.32 5.74
CA ARG A 144 24.26 -12.67 5.63
C ARG A 144 24.70 -13.17 7.01
N LEU A 145 24.35 -14.41 7.33
CA LEU A 145 24.63 -15.09 8.60
C LEU A 145 23.91 -14.55 9.85
N VAL A 146 23.16 -13.45 9.73
CA VAL A 146 22.44 -12.83 10.86
C VAL A 146 20.93 -12.83 10.60
N ALA A 147 20.47 -12.10 9.57
CA ALA A 147 19.05 -11.98 9.23
C ALA A 147 18.83 -12.48 7.81
N ARG A 148 18.52 -13.79 7.68
CA ARG A 148 18.25 -14.42 6.37
C ARG A 148 16.78 -14.39 5.96
N ARG A 149 15.93 -13.92 6.85
CA ARG A 149 14.48 -13.82 6.66
C ARG A 149 14.03 -12.39 6.89
N VAL A 150 13.12 -11.93 6.04
CA VAL A 150 12.37 -10.69 6.22
C VAL A 150 10.90 -11.06 6.34
N GLN A 151 10.21 -10.50 7.29
CA GLN A 151 8.78 -10.68 7.47
C GLN A 151 8.09 -9.32 7.55
N PHE A 152 6.97 -9.20 6.88
CA PHE A 152 6.08 -8.06 6.93
C PHE A 152 4.87 -8.39 7.78
N VAL A 153 4.53 -7.52 8.70
CA VAL A 153 3.40 -7.70 9.59
C VAL A 153 2.65 -6.37 9.74
N THR A 154 1.33 -6.43 9.80
CA THR A 154 0.54 -5.28 10.25
C THR A 154 0.28 -5.40 11.74
N ALA A 155 0.55 -4.33 12.49
CA ALA A 155 0.24 -4.26 13.91
C ALA A 155 -1.10 -3.52 14.16
N HIS A 156 -1.97 -3.47 13.16
CA HIS A 156 -3.25 -2.78 13.23
C HIS A 156 -4.40 -3.67 12.76
N GLU A 157 -5.39 -3.83 13.59
CA GLU A 157 -6.65 -4.50 13.28
C GLU A 157 -7.70 -3.49 12.81
N VAL A 158 -8.72 -3.97 12.09
CA VAL A 158 -9.84 -3.14 11.60
C VAL A 158 -10.55 -2.40 12.74
N THR A 159 -10.56 -2.98 13.95
CA THR A 159 -11.12 -2.38 15.18
C THR A 159 -10.21 -1.35 15.84
N GLY A 160 -8.97 -1.20 15.36
CA GLY A 160 -7.97 -0.23 15.85
C GLY A 160 -6.97 -0.77 16.86
N GLY A 161 -7.07 -2.05 17.25
CA GLY A 161 -6.19 -2.72 18.21
C GLY A 161 -5.00 -3.44 17.57
N LEU A 162 -4.22 -4.14 18.41
CA LEU A 162 -3.22 -5.10 17.99
C LEU A 162 -3.94 -6.42 17.63
N PRO A 163 -3.71 -7.02 16.45
CA PRO A 163 -4.30 -8.30 16.10
C PRO A 163 -3.95 -9.40 17.10
N ASP A 164 -4.94 -10.23 17.46
CA ASP A 164 -4.74 -11.31 18.42
C ASP A 164 -4.14 -12.60 17.79
N ASP A 165 -4.21 -12.71 16.46
CA ASP A 165 -3.76 -13.86 15.66
C ASP A 165 -2.29 -13.77 15.22
N LEU A 166 -1.50 -12.81 15.74
CA LEU A 166 -0.09 -12.68 15.41
C LEU A 166 0.74 -13.87 15.91
N ASP A 167 1.53 -14.45 15.02
CA ASP A 167 2.55 -15.44 15.41
C ASP A 167 3.72 -14.75 16.13
N LEU A 168 3.54 -14.54 17.44
CA LEU A 168 4.52 -13.85 18.28
C LEU A 168 5.85 -14.61 18.37
N ALA A 169 5.86 -15.93 18.17
CA ALA A 169 7.10 -16.72 18.19
C ALA A 169 7.93 -16.42 16.92
N ALA A 170 7.28 -16.36 15.76
CA ALA A 170 7.94 -15.96 14.52
C ALA A 170 8.41 -14.50 14.56
N LEU A 171 7.65 -13.60 15.18
CA LEU A 171 8.00 -12.18 15.29
C LEU A 171 9.15 -11.92 16.28
N ALA A 172 9.31 -12.77 17.30
CA ALA A 172 10.41 -12.69 18.26
C ALA A 172 11.72 -13.34 17.78
N ASP A 173 11.74 -13.96 16.59
CA ASP A 173 12.93 -14.64 16.06
C ASP A 173 14.02 -13.63 15.67
N ALA A 174 15.12 -13.63 16.43
CA ALA A 174 16.27 -12.76 16.18
C ALA A 174 17.00 -13.00 14.84
N ALA A 175 16.73 -14.13 14.14
CA ALA A 175 17.28 -14.42 12.82
C ALA A 175 16.45 -13.80 11.67
N ALA A 176 15.43 -13.03 11.99
CA ALA A 176 14.59 -12.33 11.04
C ALA A 176 14.64 -10.82 11.24
N THR A 177 14.47 -10.07 10.15
CA THR A 177 14.08 -8.66 10.21
C THR A 177 12.57 -8.56 10.12
N THR A 178 11.93 -7.99 11.12
CA THR A 178 10.49 -7.77 11.15
C THR A 178 10.17 -6.32 10.77
N CYS A 179 9.45 -6.13 9.68
CA CYS A 179 8.94 -4.84 9.26
C CYS A 179 7.48 -4.69 9.72
N VAL A 180 7.27 -3.86 10.73
CA VAL A 180 5.95 -3.61 11.34
C VAL A 180 5.28 -2.43 10.65
N PHE A 181 4.16 -2.68 10.00
CA PHE A 181 3.34 -1.65 9.36
C PHE A 181 2.20 -1.20 10.28
N MET A 182 1.87 0.08 10.20
CA MET A 182 0.74 0.69 10.94
C MET A 182 0.82 0.51 12.46
N GLY A 183 2.03 0.33 12.99
CA GLY A 183 2.25 -0.02 14.40
C GLY A 183 2.30 1.16 15.37
N LYS A 184 2.22 2.42 14.92
CA LYS A 184 2.49 3.60 15.78
C LYS A 184 1.78 3.55 17.14
N ALA A 185 0.49 3.25 17.16
CA ALA A 185 -0.29 3.20 18.39
C ALA A 185 -0.21 1.88 19.16
N THR A 186 0.13 0.78 18.46
CA THR A 186 0.06 -0.59 19.00
C THR A 186 1.43 -1.18 19.30
N PHE A 187 2.51 -0.53 18.87
CA PHE A 187 3.87 -1.03 19.03
C PHE A 187 4.29 -1.27 20.48
N PRO A 188 3.95 -0.40 21.47
CA PRO A 188 4.24 -0.68 22.88
C PRO A 188 3.66 -2.02 23.33
N ALA A 189 2.40 -2.28 23.06
CA ALA A 189 1.74 -3.54 23.40
C ALA A 189 2.33 -4.75 22.65
N LEU A 190 2.73 -4.58 21.39
CA LEU A 190 3.42 -5.60 20.62
C LEU A 190 4.79 -5.92 21.25
N ALA A 191 5.57 -4.90 21.59
CA ALA A 191 6.89 -5.06 22.18
C ALA A 191 6.83 -5.85 23.52
N GLU A 192 5.88 -5.53 24.39
CA GLU A 192 5.66 -6.29 25.64
C GLU A 192 5.40 -7.78 25.36
N LYS A 193 4.52 -8.08 24.41
CA LYS A 193 4.24 -9.47 24.02
C LYS A 193 5.46 -10.17 23.43
N LEU A 194 6.30 -9.46 22.66
CA LEU A 194 7.54 -10.01 22.09
C LEU A 194 8.63 -10.25 23.16
N PHE A 195 8.77 -9.35 24.13
CA PHE A 195 9.67 -9.55 25.28
C PHE A 195 9.28 -10.79 26.09
N ALA A 196 7.98 -11.00 26.31
CA ALA A 196 7.47 -12.21 26.97
C ALA A 196 7.76 -13.50 26.16
N ARG A 197 8.08 -13.38 24.87
CA ARG A 197 8.50 -14.50 23.98
C ARG A 197 10.01 -14.59 23.79
N GLY A 198 10.78 -13.79 24.53
CA GLY A 198 12.24 -13.86 24.56
C GLY A 198 12.95 -12.93 23.59
N LEU A 199 12.25 -12.02 22.90
CA LEU A 199 12.93 -10.96 22.14
C LEU A 199 13.71 -10.08 23.11
N SER A 200 15.01 -9.84 22.82
CA SER A 200 15.82 -8.93 23.63
C SER A 200 15.28 -7.50 23.55
N PRO A 201 15.09 -6.81 24.68
CA PRO A 201 14.80 -5.37 24.68
C PRO A 201 15.83 -4.53 23.91
N GLU A 202 17.08 -4.99 23.88
CA GLU A 202 18.22 -4.35 23.18
C GLU A 202 18.25 -4.66 21.68
N THR A 203 17.27 -5.39 21.15
CA THR A 203 17.15 -5.62 19.71
C THR A 203 17.12 -4.30 18.97
N PRO A 204 18.01 -4.06 17.96
CA PRO A 204 18.02 -2.81 17.21
C PRO A 204 16.70 -2.58 16.49
N ALA A 205 16.20 -1.36 16.56
CA ALA A 205 14.96 -0.95 15.92
C ALA A 205 15.12 0.40 15.21
N VAL A 206 14.38 0.55 14.12
CA VAL A 206 14.27 1.79 13.35
C VAL A 206 12.81 2.12 13.17
N VAL A 207 12.43 3.36 13.46
CA VAL A 207 11.11 3.89 13.07
C VAL A 207 11.31 4.93 12.01
N VAL A 208 10.51 4.85 10.95
CA VAL A 208 10.45 5.86 9.91
C VAL A 208 9.00 6.29 9.74
N GLU A 209 8.77 7.58 9.82
CA GLU A 209 7.45 8.20 9.63
C GLU A 209 7.51 9.20 8.48
N ASN A 210 6.37 9.36 7.81
CA ASN A 210 6.21 10.37 6.75
C ASN A 210 7.25 10.24 5.63
N LEU A 211 7.49 9.03 5.15
CA LEU A 211 8.29 8.82 3.93
C LEU A 211 7.66 9.58 2.76
N GLY A 212 8.51 10.12 1.88
CA GLY A 212 8.07 10.89 0.72
C GLY A 212 7.69 12.33 1.01
N VAL A 213 7.91 12.82 2.23
CA VAL A 213 7.85 14.25 2.55
C VAL A 213 9.27 14.81 2.73
N GLU A 214 9.41 16.16 2.68
CA GLU A 214 10.69 16.84 2.70
C GLU A 214 11.57 16.52 3.94
N ALA A 215 10.94 16.22 5.08
CA ALA A 215 11.63 15.87 6.33
C ALA A 215 10.97 14.66 7.00
N PRO A 216 11.27 13.42 6.56
CA PRO A 216 10.77 12.22 7.21
C PRO A 216 11.32 12.11 8.64
N GLY A 217 10.47 11.66 9.57
CA GLY A 217 10.88 11.36 10.93
C GLY A 217 11.65 10.04 10.97
N VAL A 218 12.85 10.03 11.58
CA VAL A 218 13.66 8.82 11.76
C VAL A 218 14.08 8.70 13.22
N ILE A 219 13.79 7.56 13.83
CA ILE A 219 14.24 7.19 15.17
C ILE A 219 15.09 5.92 15.07
N LEU A 220 16.33 5.99 15.53
CA LEU A 220 17.23 4.85 15.65
C LEU A 220 17.38 4.49 17.13
N GLY A 221 17.20 3.23 17.48
CA GLY A 221 17.30 2.81 18.87
C GLY A 221 17.17 1.31 19.03
N THR A 222 16.66 0.91 20.19
CA THR A 222 16.30 -0.48 20.52
C THR A 222 14.79 -0.62 20.54
N VAL A 223 14.30 -1.87 20.50
CA VAL A 223 12.85 -2.13 20.61
C VAL A 223 12.31 -1.53 21.91
N ALA A 224 13.04 -1.63 23.02
CA ALA A 224 12.61 -1.01 24.28
C ALA A 224 12.53 0.51 24.20
N ALA A 225 13.51 1.16 23.58
CA ALA A 225 13.54 2.63 23.45
C ALA A 225 12.43 3.15 22.53
N VAL A 226 12.08 2.40 21.50
CA VAL A 226 11.01 2.76 20.55
C VAL A 226 9.62 2.52 21.15
N ALA A 227 9.50 1.55 22.07
CA ALA A 227 8.23 1.22 22.72
C ALA A 227 7.87 2.12 23.92
N ALA A 228 8.83 2.91 24.42
CA ALA A 228 8.65 3.84 25.53
C ALA A 228 7.98 5.15 25.07
#